data_8da5bea4d163191c8ee769372a442175
#
_entry.id   8da5bea4d163191c8ee769372a442175
#
_cell.length_a   1.000
_cell.length_b   1.000
_cell.length_c   1.000
_cell.angle_alpha   90.00
_cell.angle_beta   90.00
_cell.angle_gamma   90.00
#
_symmetry.space_group_name_H-M   'P 1'
#
loop_
_entity.id
_entity.type
_entity.pdbx_description
1 polymer ?
#
loop_
_entity_poly.entity_id
_entity_poly.type
_entity_poly.pdbx_seq_one_letter_code
_entity_poly.pdbx_strand_id
1 'polypeptide(L)'
;DYKDFERRLDNALVRLDELNINYHIPQPEQPNGSCDFVAFTDKASLEFKTTRPVKVVYTIDGTEPTPESTAYSAPIEFTESGVLKIRSVLPSGKMSKTRTITVEKQALAPAKEVAKTTPGLEMQVTDGMFLNSSKLGDVKEWKKSVIKDLREITSVVKSSESMRGVKQYAAIATGYVNIPEDGV
;
A
#
# COMPACT_ATOMS: atom_id res chain seq x y z
N ASP A 1 5.36 9.30 -35.20
CA ASP A 1 6.46 8.59 -34.54
C ASP A 1 6.58 9.11 -33.11
N TYR A 2 6.72 8.17 -32.13
CA TYR A 2 6.80 8.50 -30.71
C TYR A 2 8.03 9.37 -30.39
N LYS A 3 9.17 9.07 -31.01
CA LYS A 3 10.40 9.87 -30.85
C LYS A 3 10.25 11.33 -31.30
N ASP A 4 9.49 11.57 -32.36
CA ASP A 4 9.22 12.94 -32.81
C ASP A 4 8.28 13.67 -31.83
N PHE A 5 7.31 12.94 -31.25
CA PHE A 5 6.48 13.49 -30.18
C PHE A 5 7.32 13.86 -28.94
N GLU A 6 8.23 12.99 -28.49
CA GLU A 6 9.13 13.28 -27.36
C GLU A 6 9.98 14.52 -27.62
N ARG A 7 10.58 14.62 -28.79
CA ARG A 7 11.38 15.79 -29.18
C ARG A 7 10.56 17.08 -29.14
N ARG A 8 9.33 17.06 -29.67
CA ARG A 8 8.45 18.25 -29.65
C ARG A 8 8.01 18.59 -28.22
N LEU A 9 7.76 17.59 -27.41
CA LEU A 9 7.43 17.78 -26.00
C LEU A 9 8.60 18.42 -25.24
N ASP A 10 9.84 17.96 -25.46
CA ASP A 10 11.02 18.55 -24.84
C ASP A 10 11.17 20.05 -25.20
N ASN A 11 11.01 20.40 -26.46
CA ASN A 11 11.03 21.78 -26.89
C ASN A 11 9.90 22.63 -26.26
N ALA A 12 8.71 22.04 -26.11
CA ALA A 12 7.59 22.71 -25.46
C ALA A 12 7.86 22.94 -23.97
N LEU A 13 8.47 21.98 -23.28
CA LEU A 13 8.82 22.10 -21.86
C LEU A 13 9.89 23.18 -21.64
N VAL A 14 10.92 23.26 -22.52
CA VAL A 14 11.91 24.34 -22.47
C VAL A 14 11.23 25.70 -22.59
N ARG A 15 10.29 25.84 -23.53
CA ARG A 15 9.55 27.11 -23.72
C ARG A 15 8.66 27.44 -22.50
N LEU A 16 8.05 26.43 -21.84
CA LEU A 16 7.31 26.66 -20.62
C LEU A 16 8.24 27.11 -19.47
N ASP A 17 9.47 26.58 -19.42
CA ASP A 17 10.47 26.98 -18.44
C ASP A 17 10.91 28.44 -18.66
N GLU A 18 11.17 28.85 -19.91
CA GLU A 18 11.49 30.21 -20.27
C GLU A 18 10.37 31.20 -19.90
N LEU A 19 9.12 30.79 -20.06
CA LEU A 19 7.94 31.58 -19.71
C LEU A 19 7.57 31.50 -18.21
N ASN A 20 8.38 30.79 -17.41
CA ASN A 20 8.12 30.50 -15.99
C ASN A 20 6.72 29.90 -15.69
N ILE A 21 6.22 29.10 -16.62
CA ILE A 21 4.94 28.38 -16.47
C ILE A 21 5.20 27.07 -15.74
N ASN A 22 4.40 26.82 -14.70
CA ASN A 22 4.45 25.55 -13.97
C ASN A 22 3.71 24.46 -14.74
N TYR A 23 4.31 23.27 -14.79
CA TYR A 23 3.71 22.06 -15.35
C TYR A 23 4.00 20.87 -14.45
N HIS A 24 3.28 19.78 -14.69
CA HIS A 24 3.47 18.56 -13.92
C HIS A 24 4.79 17.87 -14.30
N ILE A 25 5.63 17.63 -13.29
CA ILE A 25 6.86 16.84 -13.43
C ILE A 25 6.59 15.48 -12.77
N PRO A 26 6.64 14.35 -13.53
CA PRO A 26 6.41 13.04 -13.00
C PRO A 26 7.36 12.68 -11.86
N GLN A 27 6.82 12.13 -10.78
CA GLN A 27 7.59 11.58 -9.69
C GLN A 27 8.20 10.23 -10.09
N PRO A 28 9.31 9.81 -9.44
CA PRO A 28 9.80 8.44 -9.58
C PRO A 28 8.77 7.43 -9.06
N GLU A 29 8.56 6.33 -9.79
CA GLU A 29 7.59 5.30 -9.48
C GLU A 29 8.27 3.95 -9.26
N GLN A 30 7.71 3.12 -8.38
CA GLN A 30 8.15 1.75 -8.21
C GLN A 30 7.62 0.86 -9.35
N PRO A 31 8.40 -0.13 -9.83
CA PRO A 31 8.00 -0.98 -10.97
C PRO A 31 6.70 -1.75 -10.75
N ASN A 32 6.44 -2.17 -9.52
CA ASN A 32 5.31 -3.05 -9.15
C ASN A 32 4.12 -2.31 -8.50
N GLY A 33 4.00 -1.03 -8.78
CA GLY A 33 3.00 -0.16 -8.17
C GLY A 33 3.57 0.66 -7.03
N SER A 34 2.99 1.84 -6.86
CA SER A 34 3.49 2.81 -5.90
C SER A 34 2.93 2.52 -4.50
N CYS A 35 3.81 2.19 -3.56
CA CYS A 35 3.48 2.09 -2.15
C CYS A 35 4.29 3.13 -1.37
N ASP A 36 3.63 3.89 -0.51
CA ASP A 36 4.29 4.90 0.33
C ASP A 36 4.63 4.36 1.74
N PHE A 37 4.39 3.07 1.96
CA PHE A 37 4.78 2.34 3.15
C PHE A 37 5.36 0.97 2.76
N VAL A 38 6.52 0.62 3.33
CA VAL A 38 7.19 -0.67 3.11
C VAL A 38 7.59 -1.24 4.46
N ALA A 39 7.04 -2.42 4.81
CA ALA A 39 7.49 -3.19 5.96
C ALA A 39 8.48 -4.29 5.52
N PHE A 40 9.45 -4.59 6.36
CA PHE A 40 10.44 -5.63 6.09
C PHE A 40 10.99 -6.20 7.39
N THR A 41 11.58 -7.41 7.34
CA THR A 41 12.21 -8.06 8.50
C THR A 41 13.72 -7.88 8.52
N ASP A 42 14.38 -8.22 7.42
CA ASP A 42 15.86 -8.22 7.33
C ASP A 42 16.37 -7.06 6.50
N LYS A 43 15.87 -6.94 5.26
CA LYS A 43 16.33 -5.96 4.28
C LYS A 43 15.19 -5.60 3.31
N ALA A 44 15.05 -4.32 3.02
CA ALA A 44 14.22 -3.83 1.94
C ALA A 44 15.10 -3.25 0.83
N SER A 45 14.71 -3.49 -0.43
CA SER A 45 15.35 -2.93 -1.62
C SER A 45 14.29 -2.23 -2.46
N LEU A 46 14.45 -0.92 -2.63
CA LEU A 46 13.48 -0.07 -3.33
C LEU A 46 14.04 0.36 -4.68
N GLU A 47 13.38 -0.09 -5.74
CA GLU A 47 13.70 0.28 -7.11
C GLU A 47 12.76 1.35 -7.62
N PHE A 48 13.30 2.32 -8.38
CA PHE A 48 12.54 3.41 -8.97
C PHE A 48 12.85 3.55 -10.46
N LYS A 49 11.82 3.91 -11.20
CA LYS A 49 11.90 4.30 -12.61
C LYS A 49 11.16 5.61 -12.86
N THR A 50 11.52 6.26 -13.92
CA THR A 50 10.84 7.47 -14.42
C THR A 50 10.30 7.19 -15.82
N THR A 51 9.22 7.87 -16.19
CA THR A 51 8.63 7.78 -17.54
C THR A 51 9.54 8.37 -18.61
N ARG A 52 10.49 9.21 -18.22
CA ARG A 52 11.48 9.86 -19.09
C ARG A 52 12.84 9.84 -18.43
N PRO A 53 13.95 9.82 -19.19
CA PRO A 53 15.30 9.85 -18.62
C PRO A 53 15.56 11.23 -18.00
N VAL A 54 15.38 11.31 -16.69
CA VAL A 54 15.64 12.50 -15.87
C VAL A 54 16.50 12.12 -14.67
N LYS A 55 17.27 13.10 -14.16
CA LYS A 55 17.98 12.88 -12.89
C LYS A 55 16.98 12.64 -11.77
N VAL A 56 17.25 11.66 -10.94
CA VAL A 56 16.49 11.39 -9.72
C VAL A 56 17.41 11.58 -8.52
N VAL A 57 16.94 12.27 -7.50
CA VAL A 57 17.67 12.50 -6.24
C VAL A 57 16.84 12.07 -5.05
N TYR A 58 17.52 11.67 -3.99
CA TYR A 58 16.84 11.18 -2.80
C TYR A 58 17.60 11.49 -1.50
N THR A 59 16.88 11.38 -0.38
CA THR A 59 17.38 11.38 0.99
C THR A 59 16.75 10.21 1.76
N ILE A 60 17.44 9.68 2.76
CA ILE A 60 16.95 8.56 3.60
C ILE A 60 16.74 8.97 5.06
N ASP A 61 17.03 10.22 5.39
CA ASP A 61 16.93 10.81 6.73
C ASP A 61 15.65 11.65 6.93
N GLY A 62 14.77 11.65 5.93
CA GLY A 62 13.52 12.42 5.95
C GLY A 62 13.67 13.90 5.61
N THR A 63 14.87 14.39 5.30
CA THR A 63 15.06 15.76 4.79
C THR A 63 14.53 15.92 3.36
N GLU A 64 14.20 17.15 2.94
CA GLU A 64 13.75 17.39 1.56
C GLU A 64 14.94 17.29 0.58
N PRO A 65 14.83 16.45 -0.47
CA PRO A 65 15.87 16.36 -1.48
C PRO A 65 16.02 17.67 -2.26
N THR A 66 17.27 18.08 -2.46
CA THR A 66 17.68 19.19 -3.31
C THR A 66 18.35 18.65 -4.59
N PRO A 67 18.59 19.47 -5.63
CA PRO A 67 19.28 19.02 -6.83
C PRO A 67 20.68 18.43 -6.57
N GLU A 68 21.30 18.78 -5.43
CA GLU A 68 22.63 18.35 -4.98
C GLU A 68 22.57 17.09 -4.11
N SER A 69 21.37 16.64 -3.71
CA SER A 69 21.20 15.42 -2.94
C SER A 69 21.68 14.18 -3.70
N THR A 70 21.79 13.06 -3.00
CA THR A 70 22.30 11.81 -3.57
C THR A 70 21.53 11.42 -4.83
N ALA A 71 22.27 11.24 -5.94
CA ALA A 71 21.68 10.80 -7.18
C ALA A 71 21.32 9.31 -7.12
N TYR A 72 20.12 8.98 -7.58
CA TYR A 72 19.66 7.62 -7.71
C TYR A 72 20.31 6.94 -8.93
N SER A 73 21.01 5.85 -8.72
CA SER A 73 21.67 5.07 -9.78
C SER A 73 21.47 3.56 -9.63
N ALA A 74 21.02 3.11 -8.46
CA ALA A 74 20.78 1.69 -8.13
C ALA A 74 19.68 1.60 -7.08
N PRO A 75 19.08 0.41 -6.87
CA PRO A 75 18.09 0.20 -5.84
C PRO A 75 18.60 0.65 -4.45
N ILE A 76 17.72 1.33 -3.71
CA ILE A 76 18.03 1.86 -2.38
C ILE A 76 17.75 0.78 -1.34
N GLU A 77 18.76 0.45 -0.54
CA GLU A 77 18.66 -0.61 0.45
C GLU A 77 18.45 -0.04 1.85
N PHE A 78 17.55 -0.69 2.60
CA PHE A 78 17.28 -0.39 4.01
C PHE A 78 17.51 -1.65 4.85
N THR A 79 18.27 -1.52 5.92
CA THR A 79 18.47 -2.53 6.97
C THR A 79 17.87 -2.10 8.30
N GLU A 80 17.53 -0.81 8.41
CA GLU A 80 16.87 -0.18 9.54
C GLU A 80 15.68 0.67 9.05
N SER A 81 14.76 0.98 9.97
CA SER A 81 13.63 1.86 9.66
C SER A 81 14.10 3.26 9.24
N GLY A 82 13.40 3.87 8.30
CA GLY A 82 13.75 5.19 7.80
C GLY A 82 12.64 5.82 6.98
N VAL A 83 12.90 7.04 6.52
CA VAL A 83 12.00 7.78 5.63
C VAL A 83 12.75 8.16 4.37
N LEU A 84 12.38 7.52 3.28
CA LEU A 84 12.88 7.86 1.95
C LEU A 84 12.07 9.01 1.37
N LYS A 85 12.75 10.07 0.95
CA LYS A 85 12.17 11.12 0.11
C LYS A 85 12.89 11.14 -1.23
N ILE A 86 12.13 11.19 -2.32
CA ILE A 86 12.67 11.06 -3.68
C ILE A 86 11.96 12.00 -4.64
N ARG A 87 12.71 12.57 -5.57
CA ARG A 87 12.23 13.54 -6.56
C ARG A 87 12.94 13.38 -7.91
N SER A 88 12.23 13.72 -8.97
CA SER A 88 12.84 13.94 -10.28
C SER A 88 13.36 15.36 -10.39
N VAL A 89 14.50 15.54 -11.07
CA VAL A 89 15.14 16.85 -11.35
C VAL A 89 15.29 17.01 -12.84
N LEU A 90 14.69 18.06 -13.39
CA LEU A 90 14.84 18.41 -14.81
C LEU A 90 16.17 19.13 -15.08
N PRO A 91 16.64 19.15 -16.35
CA PRO A 91 17.82 19.94 -16.74
C PRO A 91 17.73 21.42 -16.39
N SER A 92 16.52 21.99 -16.34
CA SER A 92 16.24 23.37 -15.91
C SER A 92 16.41 23.60 -14.39
N GLY A 93 16.65 22.54 -13.60
CA GLY A 93 16.69 22.59 -12.14
C GLY A 93 15.32 22.48 -11.47
N LYS A 94 14.21 22.54 -12.21
CA LYS A 94 12.86 22.30 -11.67
C LYS A 94 12.73 20.85 -11.17
N MET A 95 12.01 20.69 -10.08
CA MET A 95 11.85 19.39 -9.42
C MET A 95 10.38 18.96 -9.37
N SER A 96 10.15 17.66 -9.41
CA SER A 96 8.82 17.10 -9.14
C SER A 96 8.38 17.37 -7.69
N LYS A 97 7.12 17.10 -7.37
CA LYS A 97 6.71 16.97 -5.97
C LYS A 97 7.53 15.87 -5.30
N THR A 98 7.76 16.01 -4.00
CA THR A 98 8.43 14.98 -3.19
C THR A 98 7.51 13.79 -3.05
N ARG A 99 8.05 12.61 -3.28
CA ARG A 99 7.45 11.37 -2.86
C ARG A 99 8.10 10.93 -1.57
N THR A 100 7.28 10.65 -0.56
CA THR A 100 7.74 10.20 0.76
C THR A 100 7.31 8.75 0.95
N ILE A 101 8.26 7.89 1.31
CA ILE A 101 8.02 6.48 1.58
C ILE A 101 8.53 6.17 2.98
N THR A 102 7.65 5.69 3.83
CA THR A 102 8.02 5.19 5.16
C THR A 102 8.48 3.74 5.02
N VAL A 103 9.67 3.46 5.48
CA VAL A 103 10.27 2.11 5.47
C VAL A 103 10.43 1.66 6.91
N GLU A 104 9.77 0.57 7.29
CA GLU A 104 9.69 0.13 8.67
C GLU A 104 10.19 -1.31 8.83
N LYS A 105 11.23 -1.47 9.65
CA LYS A 105 11.71 -2.79 10.05
C LYS A 105 10.82 -3.34 11.13
N GLN A 106 10.24 -4.50 10.87
CA GLN A 106 9.32 -5.16 11.80
C GLN A 106 9.88 -6.50 12.24
N ALA A 107 9.69 -6.82 13.51
CA ALA A 107 9.93 -8.16 13.99
C ALA A 107 8.70 -9.03 13.68
N LEU A 108 8.93 -10.27 13.25
CA LEU A 108 7.84 -11.23 13.08
C LEU A 108 7.19 -11.50 14.44
N ALA A 109 5.87 -11.52 14.45
CA ALA A 109 5.13 -11.96 15.63
C ALA A 109 5.41 -13.45 15.87
N PRO A 110 5.63 -13.88 17.14
CA PRO A 110 5.85 -15.28 17.43
C PRO A 110 4.63 -16.12 17.01
N ALA A 111 4.90 -17.29 16.42
CA ALA A 111 3.86 -18.23 16.07
C ALA A 111 3.11 -18.65 17.34
N LYS A 112 1.77 -18.74 17.23
CA LYS A 112 0.96 -19.27 18.32
C LYS A 112 0.88 -20.79 18.17
N GLU A 113 1.42 -21.53 19.15
CA GLU A 113 1.23 -22.96 19.20
C GLU A 113 -0.22 -23.31 19.50
N VAL A 114 -0.83 -24.12 18.65
CA VAL A 114 -2.19 -24.60 18.80
C VAL A 114 -2.18 -26.12 18.79
N ALA A 115 -2.49 -26.72 19.92
CA ALA A 115 -2.39 -28.19 20.13
C ALA A 115 -3.32 -28.97 19.20
N LYS A 116 -4.46 -28.43 18.79
CA LYS A 116 -5.43 -29.08 17.92
C LYS A 116 -6.23 -28.06 17.12
N THR A 117 -6.27 -28.22 15.81
CA THR A 117 -7.09 -27.42 14.90
C THR A 117 -8.06 -28.32 14.15
N THR A 118 -9.19 -27.76 13.76
CA THR A 118 -10.13 -28.36 12.80
C THR A 118 -10.17 -27.44 11.56
N PRO A 119 -10.31 -27.99 10.34
CA PRO A 119 -10.41 -27.18 9.15
C PRO A 119 -11.61 -26.22 9.17
N GLY A 120 -11.37 -24.97 8.82
CA GLY A 120 -12.39 -23.91 8.71
C GLY A 120 -12.18 -22.76 9.67
N LEU A 121 -13.07 -21.77 9.57
CA LEU A 121 -13.15 -20.61 10.47
C LEU A 121 -14.45 -20.68 11.28
N GLU A 122 -14.36 -20.39 12.57
CA GLU A 122 -15.55 -20.13 13.36
C GLU A 122 -16.15 -18.80 12.90
N MET A 123 -17.41 -18.83 12.51
CA MET A 123 -18.13 -17.66 12.07
C MET A 123 -19.30 -17.36 13.00
N GLN A 124 -19.40 -16.11 13.43
CA GLN A 124 -20.50 -15.59 14.22
C GLN A 124 -21.19 -14.51 13.42
N VAL A 125 -22.52 -14.61 13.28
CA VAL A 125 -23.33 -13.66 12.50
C VAL A 125 -24.49 -13.17 13.36
N THR A 126 -24.74 -11.87 13.31
CA THR A 126 -25.93 -11.26 13.90
C THR A 126 -26.59 -10.31 12.91
N ASP A 127 -27.91 -10.25 12.97
CA ASP A 127 -28.69 -9.33 12.15
C ASP A 127 -28.77 -7.95 12.80
N GLY A 128 -28.74 -6.90 12.02
CA GLY A 128 -28.88 -5.52 12.51
C GLY A 128 -28.03 -4.51 11.77
N MET A 129 -28.31 -3.25 12.02
CA MET A 129 -27.54 -2.13 11.49
C MET A 129 -26.50 -1.69 12.54
N PHE A 130 -25.22 -1.74 12.14
CA PHE A 130 -24.11 -1.32 12.98
C PHE A 130 -23.36 -0.16 12.32
N LEU A 131 -23.27 0.96 13.01
CA LEU A 131 -22.57 2.16 12.50
C LEU A 131 -21.04 1.98 12.56
N ASN A 132 -20.55 1.18 13.48
CA ASN A 132 -19.14 0.85 13.64
C ASN A 132 -18.96 -0.44 14.43
N SER A 133 -17.75 -1.01 14.40
CA SER A 133 -17.42 -2.26 15.09
C SER A 133 -17.47 -2.17 16.62
N SER A 134 -17.35 -0.97 17.22
CA SER A 134 -17.40 -0.82 18.69
C SER A 134 -18.76 -1.18 19.29
N LYS A 135 -19.82 -1.18 18.48
CA LYS A 135 -21.16 -1.57 18.90
C LYS A 135 -21.42 -3.07 18.90
N LEU A 136 -20.48 -3.86 18.37
CA LEU A 136 -20.60 -5.31 18.32
C LEU A 136 -20.50 -5.95 19.72
N GLY A 137 -19.84 -5.30 20.68
CA GLY A 137 -19.76 -5.76 22.07
C GLY A 137 -21.11 -5.78 22.81
N ASP A 138 -22.08 -5.01 22.34
CA ASP A 138 -23.42 -4.92 22.95
C ASP A 138 -24.39 -6.00 22.44
N VAL A 139 -23.99 -6.77 21.44
CA VAL A 139 -24.83 -7.80 20.81
C VAL A 139 -24.92 -9.01 21.68
N LYS A 140 -26.15 -9.39 22.06
CA LYS A 140 -26.42 -10.51 22.96
C LYS A 140 -26.54 -11.86 22.26
N GLU A 141 -26.97 -11.84 21.00
CA GLU A 141 -27.24 -13.07 20.25
C GLU A 141 -26.42 -13.16 18.97
N TRP A 142 -25.66 -14.24 18.87
CA TRP A 142 -24.84 -14.55 17.70
C TRP A 142 -25.18 -15.95 17.19
N LYS A 143 -25.51 -16.06 15.91
CA LYS A 143 -25.62 -17.36 15.23
C LYS A 143 -24.21 -17.85 14.91
N LYS A 144 -23.84 -19.02 15.41
CA LYS A 144 -22.51 -19.63 15.22
C LYS A 144 -22.54 -20.71 14.15
N SER A 145 -21.51 -20.73 13.31
CA SER A 145 -21.29 -21.77 12.30
C SER A 145 -19.80 -21.93 12.04
N VAL A 146 -19.43 -23.06 11.43
CA VAL A 146 -18.07 -23.25 10.90
C VAL A 146 -18.14 -23.20 9.39
N ILE A 147 -17.34 -22.33 8.78
CA ILE A 147 -17.22 -22.20 7.33
C ILE A 147 -15.85 -22.72 6.88
N LYS A 148 -15.83 -23.45 5.78
CA LYS A 148 -14.60 -23.98 5.15
C LYS A 148 -14.19 -23.15 3.93
N ASP A 149 -15.11 -22.40 3.37
CA ASP A 149 -14.88 -21.51 2.22
C ASP A 149 -15.53 -20.15 2.50
N LEU A 150 -14.79 -19.06 2.23
CA LEU A 150 -15.29 -17.69 2.43
C LEU A 150 -16.57 -17.40 1.62
N ARG A 151 -16.80 -18.12 0.51
CA ARG A 151 -18.05 -18.04 -0.26
C ARG A 151 -19.27 -18.54 0.50
N GLU A 152 -19.08 -19.38 1.54
CA GLU A 152 -20.16 -19.86 2.39
C GLU A 152 -20.74 -18.74 3.29
N ILE A 153 -20.02 -17.62 3.47
CA ILE A 153 -20.50 -16.45 4.21
C ILE A 153 -21.88 -16.02 3.69
N THR A 154 -22.06 -15.97 2.38
CA THR A 154 -23.31 -15.57 1.78
C THR A 154 -24.47 -16.52 2.09
N SER A 155 -24.23 -17.82 2.27
CA SER A 155 -25.25 -18.80 2.64
C SER A 155 -25.63 -18.68 4.12
N VAL A 156 -24.66 -18.44 5.00
CA VAL A 156 -24.90 -18.20 6.43
C VAL A 156 -25.72 -16.92 6.64
N VAL A 157 -25.41 -15.87 5.87
CA VAL A 157 -26.13 -14.59 5.92
C VAL A 157 -27.50 -14.65 5.24
N LYS A 158 -27.69 -15.53 4.25
CA LYS A 158 -28.99 -15.70 3.56
C LYS A 158 -30.10 -16.17 4.50
N SER A 159 -29.78 -16.78 5.64
CA SER A 159 -30.76 -17.18 6.65
C SER A 159 -31.24 -16.02 7.53
N SER A 160 -30.64 -14.83 7.41
CA SER A 160 -31.03 -13.65 8.18
C SER A 160 -32.18 -12.92 7.48
N GLU A 161 -33.16 -12.46 8.24
CA GLU A 161 -34.29 -11.68 7.70
C GLU A 161 -33.81 -10.31 7.18
N SER A 162 -34.25 -9.94 6.00
CA SER A 162 -33.89 -8.66 5.42
C SER A 162 -34.98 -7.63 5.61
N MET A 163 -34.64 -6.49 6.21
CA MET A 163 -35.52 -5.32 6.15
C MET A 163 -35.43 -4.68 4.76
N ARG A 164 -36.56 -4.60 4.06
CA ARG A 164 -36.73 -3.92 2.75
C ARG A 164 -35.77 -4.41 1.64
N GLY A 165 -35.43 -5.70 1.61
CA GLY A 165 -34.56 -6.25 0.58
C GLY A 165 -33.07 -5.96 0.72
N VAL A 166 -32.65 -5.15 1.70
CA VAL A 166 -31.25 -4.89 2.01
C VAL A 166 -30.86 -5.66 3.27
N LYS A 167 -29.96 -6.62 3.12
CA LYS A 167 -29.44 -7.38 4.27
C LYS A 167 -28.43 -6.52 5.03
N GLN A 168 -28.73 -6.28 6.29
CA GLN A 168 -27.84 -5.60 7.21
C GLN A 168 -27.43 -6.60 8.30
N TYR A 169 -26.15 -6.84 8.44
CA TYR A 169 -25.63 -7.81 9.39
C TYR A 169 -24.22 -7.43 9.83
N ALA A 170 -23.79 -7.98 10.94
CA ALA A 170 -22.39 -8.05 11.32
C ALA A 170 -21.92 -9.50 11.37
N ALA A 171 -20.68 -9.72 10.96
CA ALA A 171 -20.07 -11.04 10.99
C ALA A 171 -18.65 -10.93 11.58
N ILE A 172 -18.32 -11.92 12.41
CA ILE A 172 -16.97 -12.10 12.98
C ILE A 172 -16.52 -13.49 12.57
N ALA A 173 -15.39 -13.57 11.88
CA ALA A 173 -14.72 -14.83 11.56
C ALA A 173 -13.44 -14.93 12.38
N THR A 174 -13.26 -16.05 13.08
CA THR A 174 -12.07 -16.31 13.90
C THR A 174 -11.48 -17.67 13.55
N GLY A 175 -10.14 -17.72 13.58
CA GLY A 175 -9.43 -18.95 13.29
C GLY A 175 -7.93 -18.76 13.31
N TYR A 176 -7.21 -19.77 12.89
CA TYR A 176 -5.77 -19.76 12.75
C TYR A 176 -5.40 -19.94 11.28
N VAL A 177 -4.40 -19.23 10.83
CA VAL A 177 -3.82 -19.38 9.49
C VAL A 177 -2.51 -20.14 9.67
N ASN A 178 -2.36 -21.20 8.88
CA ASN A 178 -1.07 -21.86 8.76
C ASN A 178 -0.19 -21.07 7.77
N ILE A 179 0.89 -20.51 8.28
CA ILE A 179 1.86 -19.76 7.48
C ILE A 179 3.04 -20.71 7.22
N PRO A 180 3.22 -21.20 5.98
CA PRO A 180 4.23 -22.21 5.68
C PRO A 180 5.65 -21.65 5.69
N GLU A 181 5.81 -20.35 5.47
CA GLU A 181 7.12 -19.67 5.42
C GLU A 181 7.00 -18.31 6.11
N ASP A 182 8.07 -17.88 6.76
CA ASP A 182 8.15 -16.56 7.37
C ASP A 182 8.07 -15.47 6.28
N GLY A 183 7.27 -14.45 6.51
CA GLY A 183 7.07 -13.37 5.54
C GLY A 183 6.51 -12.09 6.17
N VAL A 184 6.56 -11.02 5.40
CA VAL A 184 6.01 -9.70 5.72
C VAL A 184 4.98 -9.30 4.66
#